data_8aa9d1f1c60e76d1cd32b0c0575ecddc
#
_entry.id   8aa9d1f1c60e76d1cd32b0c0575ecddc
#
_cell.length_a   1.000
_cell.length_b   1.000
_cell.length_c   1.000
_cell.angle_alpha   90.00
_cell.angle_beta   90.00
_cell.angle_gamma   90.00
#
_symmetry.space_group_name_H-M   'P 1'
#
loop_
_entity.id
_entity.type
_entity.pdbx_description
1 polymer ?
#
loop_
_entity_poly.entity_id
_entity_poly.type
_entity_poly.pdbx_seq_one_letter_code
_entity_poly.pdbx_strand_id
1 'polypeptide(L)'
;MRGLPASARWASLAASVASGVSVALALSAGLALVMPPRSTLAQERPPSATSFHASPYLELGSWEYPILDYWIAAGRLHGLSPDVQPYRRMAVARAIRALPGQDLHPFERRWLEELEREFAPELAVLGGKKEDGYASVGFSGGAADWTQTSRDPLRPRLHGPFATNRVLEHVSMDAEAQGGPLAGAVHVVRDGIYRHDAQYPGGRVVSKSNFPILPEEGIRFDEAYAELQWKYARVFAGRMNRNWGPPHTPGFLLSDYAYSWDQIGYRFGSDRIFLIGTLSSFNDFPGDTARYFAVHRLEWRARDNFMLAFSEAVIQGGPGARLNWRILNPVALWETTTKETGSNKQTRNDLAQADVWWRPVDGLVLSGSLIADNSTALNKTDQSCCGIGGTVEVQLPHIAPGVGLRLRGTALQSLVYRTSYLPWERYTVDGIGLGWDKTDVRVATLEASWLGVGGLVLKPRIDFQQKGEGDMHDPLTPPADSLPAYPRILVGQTETTIRPALAGVWHRGLGRGWSVDMDWDVGVDFIRDFQHVKGRNATALVGVLRVLVRTPRLLLGLD
;
A
#
# COMPACT_ATOMS: atom_id res chain seq x y z
N MET A 1 -11.98 16.88 -43.75
CA MET A 1 -11.69 16.97 -42.31
C MET A 1 -10.79 15.80 -41.91
N ARG A 2 -9.51 16.03 -41.73
CA ARG A 2 -8.56 14.98 -41.33
C ARG A 2 -8.64 14.81 -39.83
N GLY A 3 -9.02 13.61 -39.36
CA GLY A 3 -9.12 13.29 -37.94
C GLY A 3 -7.75 13.38 -37.25
N LEU A 4 -7.68 14.00 -36.11
CA LEU A 4 -6.50 14.03 -35.25
C LEU A 4 -6.15 12.60 -34.81
N PRO A 5 -4.86 12.25 -34.74
CA PRO A 5 -4.43 10.93 -34.30
C PRO A 5 -4.84 10.67 -32.85
N ALA A 6 -5.13 9.41 -32.50
CA ALA A 6 -5.63 8.98 -31.19
C ALA A 6 -4.74 9.47 -30.02
N SER A 7 -3.43 9.58 -30.23
CA SER A 7 -2.47 10.13 -29.26
C SER A 7 -2.75 11.57 -28.84
N ALA A 8 -3.26 12.41 -29.74
CA ALA A 8 -3.62 13.80 -29.43
C ALA A 8 -4.88 13.91 -28.55
N ARG A 9 -5.77 12.91 -28.59
CA ARG A 9 -6.98 12.88 -27.76
C ARG A 9 -6.68 12.51 -26.29
N TRP A 10 -5.74 11.64 -26.07
CA TRP A 10 -5.32 11.26 -24.70
C TRP A 10 -4.51 12.37 -24.01
N ALA A 11 -3.66 13.08 -24.74
CA ALA A 11 -2.94 14.24 -24.20
C ALA A 11 -3.90 15.38 -23.81
N SER A 12 -4.98 15.60 -24.58
CA SER A 12 -5.99 16.60 -24.24
C SER A 12 -6.84 16.19 -23.02
N LEU A 13 -7.08 14.90 -22.83
CA LEU A 13 -7.79 14.40 -21.65
C LEU A 13 -6.95 14.56 -20.38
N ALA A 14 -5.64 14.25 -20.44
CA ALA A 14 -4.73 14.44 -19.31
C ALA A 14 -4.57 15.92 -18.94
N ALA A 15 -4.48 16.81 -19.93
CA ALA A 15 -4.47 18.26 -19.70
C ALA A 15 -5.78 18.78 -19.09
N SER A 16 -6.91 18.23 -19.51
CA SER A 16 -8.22 18.56 -18.93
C SER A 16 -8.35 18.07 -17.49
N VAL A 17 -7.78 16.91 -17.15
CA VAL A 17 -7.78 16.37 -15.78
C VAL A 17 -6.89 17.22 -14.86
N ALA A 18 -5.70 17.62 -15.28
CA ALA A 18 -4.81 18.48 -14.50
C ALA A 18 -5.41 19.89 -14.28
N SER A 19 -6.05 20.46 -15.31
CA SER A 19 -6.78 21.74 -15.17
C SER A 19 -8.03 21.59 -14.31
N GLY A 20 -8.74 20.46 -14.39
CA GLY A 20 -9.91 20.16 -13.56
C GLY A 20 -9.57 19.98 -12.08
N VAL A 21 -8.40 19.42 -11.76
CA VAL A 21 -7.92 19.24 -10.38
C VAL A 21 -7.58 20.58 -9.74
N SER A 22 -6.95 21.50 -10.49
CA SER A 22 -6.68 22.87 -9.98
C SER A 22 -7.96 23.64 -9.69
N VAL A 23 -9.00 23.47 -10.49
CA VAL A 23 -10.34 24.06 -10.27
C VAL A 23 -11.07 23.39 -9.11
N ALA A 24 -10.95 22.07 -8.95
CA ALA A 24 -11.57 21.34 -7.85
C ALA A 24 -10.97 21.69 -6.48
N LEU A 25 -9.67 21.95 -6.42
CA LEU A 25 -8.99 22.41 -5.18
C LEU A 25 -9.35 23.85 -4.83
N ALA A 26 -9.53 24.74 -5.81
CA ALA A 26 -10.02 26.09 -5.58
C ALA A 26 -11.50 26.10 -5.13
N LEU A 27 -12.32 25.19 -5.64
CA LEU A 27 -13.72 25.01 -5.25
C LEU A 27 -13.86 24.37 -3.85
N SER A 28 -12.96 23.47 -3.45
CA SER A 28 -13.01 22.86 -2.12
C SER A 28 -12.62 23.83 -1.00
N ALA A 29 -11.73 24.79 -1.25
CA ALA A 29 -11.45 25.88 -0.31
C ALA A 29 -12.62 26.88 -0.20
N GLY A 30 -13.40 27.07 -1.27
CA GLY A 30 -14.59 27.93 -1.27
C GLY A 30 -15.84 27.27 -0.67
N LEU A 31 -15.98 25.95 -0.74
CA LEU A 31 -17.15 25.21 -0.24
C LEU A 31 -17.17 25.04 1.30
N ALA A 32 -16.06 25.27 1.99
CA ALA A 32 -16.03 25.29 3.45
C ALA A 32 -16.79 26.48 4.07
N LEU A 33 -17.20 27.48 3.26
CA LEU A 33 -17.86 28.70 3.68
C LEU A 33 -19.36 28.78 3.37
N VAL A 34 -19.94 27.80 2.69
CA VAL A 34 -21.38 27.79 2.37
C VAL A 34 -22.04 26.54 2.95
N MET A 35 -22.38 26.58 4.23
CA MET A 35 -23.33 25.61 4.80
C MET A 35 -24.76 26.08 4.50
N PRO A 36 -25.61 25.23 3.90
CA PRO A 36 -27.04 25.53 3.80
C PRO A 36 -27.70 25.45 5.19
N PRO A 37 -28.77 26.23 5.44
CA PRO A 37 -29.47 26.22 6.73
C PRO A 37 -30.05 24.83 7.01
N ARG A 38 -29.96 24.43 8.27
CA ARG A 38 -30.48 23.15 8.78
C ARG A 38 -32.00 23.08 8.54
N SER A 39 -32.44 22.16 7.67
CA SER A 39 -33.80 21.69 7.68
C SER A 39 -34.04 20.83 8.92
N THR A 40 -34.97 21.23 9.76
CA THR A 40 -35.46 20.52 10.94
C THR A 40 -36.31 19.32 10.50
N LEU A 41 -35.67 18.22 10.10
CA LEU A 41 -36.29 16.91 10.15
C LEU A 41 -35.84 16.27 11.49
N ALA A 42 -36.81 15.80 12.26
CA ALA A 42 -36.61 15.16 13.54
C ALA A 42 -35.61 13.98 13.37
N GLN A 43 -34.37 14.24 13.71
CA GLN A 43 -33.32 13.27 13.72
C GLN A 43 -33.41 12.56 15.07
N GLU A 44 -33.77 11.28 15.06
CA GLU A 44 -33.56 10.41 16.21
C GLU A 44 -32.14 10.65 16.71
N ARG A 45 -32.00 11.03 17.97
CA ARG A 45 -30.70 11.25 18.60
C ARG A 45 -29.87 9.97 18.41
N PRO A 46 -28.72 10.04 17.71
CA PRO A 46 -27.81 8.92 17.72
C PRO A 46 -27.43 8.62 19.18
N PRO A 47 -27.24 7.36 19.54
CA PRO A 47 -26.81 6.98 20.88
C PRO A 47 -25.58 7.82 21.26
N SER A 48 -25.53 8.25 22.52
CA SER A 48 -24.59 9.15 23.17
C SER A 48 -23.22 9.21 22.46
N ALA A 49 -22.74 10.41 22.16
CA ALA A 49 -21.51 10.68 21.44
C ALA A 49 -20.45 9.63 21.81
N THR A 50 -20.22 8.68 20.90
CA THR A 50 -19.23 7.63 21.11
C THR A 50 -17.88 8.32 21.31
N SER A 51 -17.33 8.19 22.52
CA SER A 51 -16.01 8.71 22.85
C SER A 51 -15.02 8.25 21.78
N PHE A 52 -14.12 9.13 21.37
CA PHE A 52 -13.05 8.77 20.46
C PHE A 52 -12.02 7.95 21.26
N HIS A 53 -11.66 6.78 20.75
CA HIS A 53 -10.65 5.91 21.34
C HIS A 53 -9.46 5.79 20.40
N ALA A 54 -8.26 6.02 20.92
CA ALA A 54 -7.03 5.70 20.20
C ALA A 54 -6.90 4.19 20.02
N SER A 55 -6.18 3.75 19.01
CA SER A 55 -5.84 2.33 18.86
C SER A 55 -4.66 2.11 17.94
N PRO A 56 -3.91 1.01 18.10
CA PRO A 56 -2.92 0.54 17.15
C PRO A 56 -3.55 0.25 15.77
N TYR A 57 -2.69 0.02 14.81
CA TYR A 57 -3.06 -0.40 13.47
C TYR A 57 -3.08 -1.93 13.37
N LEU A 58 -3.89 -2.43 12.43
CA LEU A 58 -3.90 -3.83 12.01
C LEU A 58 -2.72 -4.06 11.08
N GLU A 59 -1.90 -5.07 11.35
CA GLU A 59 -0.75 -5.42 10.52
C GLU A 59 -1.16 -5.67 9.07
N LEU A 60 -0.44 -5.06 8.12
CA LEU A 60 -0.71 -5.24 6.68
C LEU A 60 -0.52 -6.70 6.27
N GLY A 61 -1.42 -7.18 5.41
CA GLY A 61 -1.38 -8.55 4.89
C GLY A 61 -1.80 -9.62 5.88
N SER A 62 -2.28 -9.26 7.08
CA SER A 62 -2.81 -10.22 8.05
C SER A 62 -4.10 -10.89 7.55
N TRP A 63 -4.47 -12.01 8.18
CA TRP A 63 -5.57 -12.88 7.72
C TRP A 63 -6.95 -12.19 7.69
N GLU A 64 -7.11 -11.07 8.38
CA GLU A 64 -8.36 -10.32 8.46
C GLU A 64 -8.67 -9.56 7.16
N TYR A 65 -7.65 -9.07 6.45
CA TYR A 65 -7.84 -8.22 5.28
C TYR A 65 -8.72 -8.85 4.20
N PRO A 66 -8.58 -10.12 3.79
CA PRO A 66 -9.42 -10.70 2.76
C PRO A 66 -10.92 -10.64 3.05
N ILE A 67 -11.33 -10.82 4.31
CA ILE A 67 -12.74 -10.75 4.67
C ILE A 67 -13.22 -9.31 4.83
N LEU A 68 -12.38 -8.41 5.35
CA LEU A 68 -12.69 -6.99 5.44
C LEU A 68 -12.88 -6.41 4.03
N ASP A 69 -11.98 -6.70 3.10
CA ASP A 69 -12.06 -6.27 1.70
C ASP A 69 -13.32 -6.81 1.00
N TYR A 70 -13.66 -8.09 1.22
CA TYR A 70 -14.89 -8.67 0.72
C TYR A 70 -16.13 -7.91 1.23
N TRP A 71 -16.22 -7.62 2.53
CA TRP A 71 -17.37 -6.92 3.08
C TRP A 71 -17.43 -5.44 2.70
N ILE A 72 -16.28 -4.76 2.54
CA ILE A 72 -16.21 -3.39 2.01
C ILE A 72 -16.75 -3.38 0.58
N ALA A 73 -16.26 -4.30 -0.26
CA ALA A 73 -16.68 -4.41 -1.65
C ALA A 73 -18.16 -4.81 -1.79
N ALA A 74 -18.65 -5.71 -0.95
CA ALA A 74 -20.06 -6.11 -0.90
C ALA A 74 -20.98 -5.02 -0.29
N GLY A 75 -20.41 -3.93 0.26
CA GLY A 75 -21.19 -2.84 0.86
C GLY A 75 -21.77 -3.17 2.23
N ARG A 76 -21.27 -4.16 2.89
CA ARG A 76 -21.70 -4.55 4.25
C ARG A 76 -20.93 -3.81 5.33
N LEU A 77 -19.67 -3.49 5.08
CA LEU A 77 -18.80 -2.81 6.03
C LEU A 77 -18.58 -1.36 5.63
N HIS A 78 -18.85 -0.45 6.55
CA HIS A 78 -18.72 0.99 6.33
C HIS A 78 -17.70 1.61 7.29
N GLY A 79 -17.22 2.81 6.95
CA GLY A 79 -16.33 3.58 7.83
C GLY A 79 -14.83 3.34 7.63
N LEU A 80 -14.43 2.31 6.88
CA LEU A 80 -13.05 2.09 6.47
C LEU A 80 -12.81 2.67 5.07
N SER A 81 -11.62 3.21 4.83
CA SER A 81 -11.20 3.61 3.48
C SER A 81 -10.61 2.40 2.77
N PRO A 82 -11.10 2.02 1.58
CA PRO A 82 -10.50 0.90 0.85
C PRO A 82 -9.06 1.20 0.41
N ASP A 83 -8.73 2.49 0.17
CA ASP A 83 -7.47 2.93 -0.44
C ASP A 83 -6.42 3.41 0.56
N VAL A 84 -6.69 3.38 1.87
CA VAL A 84 -5.72 3.78 2.90
C VAL A 84 -5.57 2.67 3.93
N GLN A 85 -4.47 1.98 3.85
CA GLN A 85 -4.08 0.91 4.75
C GLN A 85 -2.74 1.25 5.43
N PRO A 86 -2.50 0.78 6.67
CA PRO A 86 -3.29 -0.15 7.48
C PRO A 86 -4.51 0.49 8.15
N TYR A 87 -5.48 -0.35 8.51
CA TYR A 87 -6.66 0.07 9.29
C TYR A 87 -6.34 0.16 10.77
N ARG A 88 -6.92 1.14 11.48
CA ARG A 88 -6.87 1.15 12.95
C ARG A 88 -7.76 0.04 13.50
N ARG A 89 -7.28 -0.72 14.49
CA ARG A 89 -8.01 -1.82 15.13
C ARG A 89 -9.37 -1.36 15.66
N MET A 90 -9.44 -0.21 16.33
CA MET A 90 -10.70 0.37 16.83
C MET A 90 -11.67 0.76 15.70
N ALA A 91 -11.17 1.15 14.53
CA ALA A 91 -12.02 1.44 13.37
C ALA A 91 -12.64 0.17 12.80
N VAL A 92 -11.86 -0.92 12.73
CA VAL A 92 -12.34 -2.25 12.34
C VAL A 92 -13.38 -2.75 13.34
N ALA A 93 -13.07 -2.72 14.65
CA ALA A 93 -13.99 -3.13 15.70
C ALA A 93 -15.33 -2.38 15.64
N ARG A 94 -15.30 -1.08 15.38
CA ARG A 94 -16.52 -0.27 15.21
C ARG A 94 -17.31 -0.70 13.97
N ALA A 95 -16.63 -0.99 12.87
CA ALA A 95 -17.25 -1.40 11.62
C ALA A 95 -17.91 -2.79 11.76
N ILE A 96 -17.21 -3.78 12.32
CA ILE A 96 -17.75 -5.14 12.50
C ILE A 96 -18.90 -5.17 13.52
N ARG A 97 -18.90 -4.30 14.53
CA ARG A 97 -19.99 -4.20 15.51
C ARG A 97 -21.36 -3.88 14.88
N ALA A 98 -21.38 -3.29 13.70
CA ALA A 98 -22.60 -2.96 12.98
C ALA A 98 -23.15 -4.13 12.13
N LEU A 99 -22.38 -5.21 11.93
CA LEU A 99 -22.75 -6.33 11.07
C LEU A 99 -23.86 -7.26 11.62
N PRO A 100 -23.96 -7.56 12.94
CA PRO A 100 -24.95 -8.52 13.46
C PRO A 100 -26.41 -8.18 13.14
N GLY A 101 -26.73 -6.92 12.86
CA GLY A 101 -28.06 -6.49 12.41
C GLY A 101 -28.37 -6.80 10.94
N GLN A 102 -27.44 -7.34 10.18
CA GLN A 102 -27.57 -7.67 8.76
C GLN A 102 -27.87 -9.15 8.55
N ASP A 103 -28.49 -9.49 7.43
CA ASP A 103 -28.67 -10.87 7.01
C ASP A 103 -27.34 -11.42 6.45
N LEU A 104 -26.60 -12.10 7.31
CA LEU A 104 -25.31 -12.71 6.97
C LEU A 104 -25.48 -14.18 6.59
N HIS A 105 -24.81 -14.59 5.51
CA HIS A 105 -24.72 -16.00 5.14
C HIS A 105 -23.98 -16.81 6.24
N PRO A 106 -24.21 -18.12 6.40
CA PRO A 106 -23.56 -18.92 7.44
C PRO A 106 -22.03 -18.86 7.46
N PHE A 107 -21.36 -18.75 6.29
CA PHE A 107 -19.91 -18.60 6.27
C PHE A 107 -19.47 -17.22 6.78
N GLU A 108 -20.22 -16.15 6.50
CA GLU A 108 -19.94 -14.79 6.96
C GLU A 108 -20.09 -14.69 8.49
N ARG A 109 -21.07 -15.36 9.08
CA ARG A 109 -21.24 -15.41 10.54
C ARG A 109 -20.03 -16.03 11.22
N ARG A 110 -19.48 -17.11 10.67
CA ARG A 110 -18.26 -17.73 11.22
C ARG A 110 -17.05 -16.81 11.12
N TRP A 111 -16.87 -16.11 10.01
CA TRP A 111 -15.82 -15.10 9.90
C TRP A 111 -16.02 -13.95 10.88
N LEU A 112 -17.26 -13.52 11.09
CA LEU A 112 -17.57 -12.50 12.11
C LEU A 112 -17.19 -12.99 13.51
N GLU A 113 -17.49 -14.24 13.88
CA GLU A 113 -17.10 -14.83 15.16
C GLU A 113 -15.57 -14.86 15.36
N GLU A 114 -14.79 -15.14 14.31
CA GLU A 114 -13.32 -15.07 14.36
C GLU A 114 -12.85 -13.62 14.58
N LEU A 115 -13.39 -12.67 13.82
CA LEU A 115 -13.05 -11.26 13.98
C LEU A 115 -13.49 -10.71 15.34
N GLU A 116 -14.66 -11.10 15.86
CA GLU A 116 -15.11 -10.69 17.19
C GLU A 116 -14.17 -11.21 18.29
N ARG A 117 -13.58 -12.39 18.12
CA ARG A 117 -12.54 -12.91 19.03
C ARG A 117 -11.23 -12.14 18.92
N GLU A 118 -10.78 -11.84 17.71
CA GLU A 118 -9.56 -11.08 17.48
C GLU A 118 -9.68 -9.64 18.03
N PHE A 119 -10.82 -9.00 17.80
CA PHE A 119 -11.07 -7.62 18.23
C PHE A 119 -11.81 -7.51 19.58
N ALA A 120 -11.81 -8.59 20.38
CA ALA A 120 -12.52 -8.61 21.67
C ALA A 120 -12.11 -7.47 22.62
N PRO A 121 -10.83 -7.08 22.75
CA PRO A 121 -10.43 -5.95 23.59
C PRO A 121 -11.08 -4.65 23.15
N GLU A 122 -11.04 -4.33 21.85
CA GLU A 122 -11.59 -3.11 21.27
C GLU A 122 -13.13 -3.09 21.38
N LEU A 123 -13.77 -4.24 21.15
CA LEU A 123 -15.22 -4.39 21.30
C LEU A 123 -15.66 -4.20 22.76
N ALA A 124 -14.86 -4.64 23.73
CA ALA A 124 -15.13 -4.43 25.16
C ALA A 124 -15.06 -2.94 25.52
N VAL A 125 -14.08 -2.20 25.01
CA VAL A 125 -13.96 -0.73 25.16
C VAL A 125 -15.18 -0.05 24.54
N LEU A 126 -15.53 -0.37 23.30
CA LEU A 126 -16.72 0.18 22.61
C LEU A 126 -18.03 -0.15 23.31
N GLY A 127 -18.08 -1.26 24.05
CA GLY A 127 -19.23 -1.69 24.86
C GLY A 127 -19.30 -1.05 26.24
N GLY A 128 -18.32 -0.22 26.62
CA GLY A 128 -18.21 0.35 27.97
C GLY A 128 -17.95 -0.69 29.08
N LYS A 129 -17.51 -1.87 28.72
CA LYS A 129 -17.21 -2.98 29.66
C LYS A 129 -15.76 -2.94 30.16
N LYS A 130 -14.91 -2.12 29.57
CA LYS A 130 -13.51 -1.99 29.90
C LYS A 130 -13.09 -0.52 29.78
N GLU A 131 -12.17 -0.09 30.62
CA GLU A 131 -11.54 1.22 30.50
C GLU A 131 -10.68 1.32 29.24
N ASP A 132 -10.35 2.53 28.81
CA ASP A 132 -9.76 2.86 27.51
C ASP A 132 -8.28 2.45 27.39
N GLY A 133 -7.66 1.96 28.48
CA GLY A 133 -6.24 1.63 28.54
C GLY A 133 -5.99 0.13 28.56
N TYR A 134 -5.20 -0.38 27.63
CA TYR A 134 -4.61 -1.71 27.71
C TYR A 134 -3.26 -1.78 27.01
N ALA A 135 -2.45 -2.76 27.40
CA ALA A 135 -1.30 -3.20 26.64
C ALA A 135 -1.45 -4.70 26.35
N SER A 136 -0.91 -5.14 25.24
CA SER A 136 -0.89 -6.56 24.88
C SER A 136 0.48 -6.97 24.35
N VAL A 137 0.88 -8.21 24.62
CA VAL A 137 2.08 -8.83 24.08
C VAL A 137 1.71 -10.21 23.55
N GLY A 138 2.12 -10.49 22.32
CA GLY A 138 1.95 -11.77 21.65
C GLY A 138 3.25 -12.24 21.02
N PHE A 139 3.32 -13.51 20.73
CA PHE A 139 4.44 -14.12 20.03
C PHE A 139 3.90 -14.98 18.89
N SER A 140 4.64 -15.05 17.79
CA SER A 140 4.42 -16.06 16.78
C SER A 140 5.71 -16.78 16.42
N GLY A 141 5.57 -18.01 15.96
CA GLY A 141 6.71 -18.79 15.48
C GLY A 141 6.26 -19.76 14.42
N GLY A 142 7.13 -20.02 13.47
CA GLY A 142 6.82 -20.92 12.37
C GLY A 142 7.92 -21.02 11.34
N ALA A 143 7.55 -21.40 10.14
CA ALA A 143 8.48 -21.55 9.03
C ALA A 143 7.81 -21.16 7.70
N ALA A 144 8.64 -20.71 6.78
CA ALA A 144 8.25 -20.49 5.39
C ALA A 144 9.07 -21.40 4.48
N ASP A 145 8.43 -22.08 3.54
CA ASP A 145 9.09 -22.74 2.41
C ASP A 145 9.04 -21.83 1.19
N TRP A 146 10.21 -21.50 0.66
CA TRP A 146 10.36 -20.70 -0.54
C TRP A 146 10.89 -21.58 -1.67
N THR A 147 10.12 -21.63 -2.74
CA THR A 147 10.50 -22.36 -3.96
C THR A 147 10.63 -21.38 -5.10
N GLN A 148 11.82 -21.34 -5.70
CA GLN A 148 12.10 -20.56 -6.88
C GLN A 148 13.16 -21.26 -7.72
N THR A 149 12.76 -21.76 -8.89
CA THR A 149 13.67 -22.49 -9.78
C THR A 149 14.37 -21.61 -10.79
N SER A 150 13.96 -20.36 -10.93
CA SER A 150 14.56 -19.33 -11.77
C SER A 150 14.22 -17.94 -11.22
N ARG A 151 14.76 -16.86 -11.81
CA ARG A 151 14.36 -15.49 -11.49
C ARG A 151 12.85 -15.37 -11.66
N ASP A 152 12.18 -14.80 -10.65
CA ASP A 152 10.75 -14.50 -10.69
C ASP A 152 10.50 -13.14 -11.34
N PRO A 153 9.97 -13.06 -12.59
CA PRO A 153 9.72 -11.79 -13.26
C PRO A 153 8.61 -10.97 -12.62
N LEU A 154 7.70 -11.62 -11.88
CA LEU A 154 6.61 -10.93 -11.18
C LEU A 154 7.02 -10.42 -9.80
N ARG A 155 8.11 -10.96 -9.23
CA ARG A 155 8.69 -10.56 -7.94
C ARG A 155 10.21 -10.39 -8.04
N PRO A 156 10.71 -9.42 -8.79
CA PRO A 156 12.14 -9.30 -9.12
C PRO A 156 13.03 -9.07 -7.90
N ARG A 157 12.48 -8.58 -6.80
CA ARG A 157 13.20 -8.32 -5.56
C ARG A 157 13.82 -9.57 -4.93
N LEU A 158 13.14 -10.68 -5.01
CA LEU A 158 13.61 -11.93 -4.41
C LEU A 158 14.59 -12.63 -5.35
N HIS A 159 15.82 -12.17 -5.38
CA HIS A 159 16.92 -12.75 -6.13
C HIS A 159 17.71 -13.70 -5.24
N GLY A 160 17.08 -14.73 -4.74
CA GLY A 160 17.83 -15.70 -3.98
C GLY A 160 18.56 -16.69 -4.86
N PRO A 161 19.62 -17.33 -4.37
CA PRO A 161 20.13 -18.58 -4.90
C PRO A 161 19.15 -19.72 -4.59
N PHE A 162 17.85 -19.47 -4.70
CA PHE A 162 16.78 -20.41 -4.40
C PHE A 162 16.63 -21.46 -5.51
N ALA A 163 17.74 -22.01 -5.98
CA ALA A 163 17.71 -23.15 -6.88
C ALA A 163 17.13 -24.42 -6.22
N THR A 164 16.89 -24.37 -4.92
CA THR A 164 16.37 -25.50 -4.13
C THR A 164 15.38 -25.00 -3.10
N ASN A 165 14.34 -25.80 -2.81
CA ASN A 165 13.39 -25.54 -1.73
C ASN A 165 14.14 -25.32 -0.41
N ARG A 166 13.80 -24.27 0.32
CA ARG A 166 14.36 -23.97 1.63
C ARG A 166 13.26 -23.67 2.62
N VAL A 167 13.33 -24.36 3.74
CA VAL A 167 12.49 -24.04 4.90
C VAL A 167 13.24 -23.00 5.73
N LEU A 168 12.66 -21.82 5.85
CA LEU A 168 13.21 -20.67 6.55
C LEU A 168 12.41 -20.43 7.83
N GLU A 169 13.13 -20.18 8.91
CA GLU A 169 12.50 -19.87 10.20
C GLU A 169 11.83 -18.50 10.20
N HIS A 170 10.71 -18.40 10.90
CA HIS A 170 10.03 -17.15 11.20
C HIS A 170 9.68 -17.11 12.69
N VAL A 171 10.04 -16.03 13.37
CA VAL A 171 9.66 -15.76 14.76
C VAL A 171 9.34 -14.28 14.88
N SER A 172 8.20 -13.94 15.50
CA SER A 172 7.88 -12.55 15.79
C SER A 172 7.42 -12.33 17.23
N MET A 173 7.54 -11.11 17.66
CA MET A 173 6.97 -10.58 18.90
C MET A 173 6.19 -9.31 18.58
N ASP A 174 4.96 -9.27 19.03
CA ASP A 174 4.05 -8.16 18.88
C ASP A 174 3.76 -7.56 20.25
N ALA A 175 3.94 -6.27 20.39
CA ALA A 175 3.53 -5.51 21.57
C ALA A 175 2.72 -4.31 21.14
N GLU A 176 1.54 -4.15 21.69
CA GLU A 176 0.62 -3.06 21.40
C GLU A 176 0.19 -2.39 22.69
N ALA A 177 -0.02 -1.08 22.65
CA ALA A 177 -0.57 -0.35 23.79
C ALA A 177 -1.48 0.78 23.31
N GLN A 178 -2.51 1.05 24.09
CA GLN A 178 -3.38 2.21 23.93
C GLN A 178 -3.84 2.74 25.29
N GLY A 179 -4.05 4.05 25.36
CA GLY A 179 -4.60 4.71 26.55
C GLY A 179 -4.83 6.19 26.29
N GLY A 180 -6.03 6.68 26.59
CA GLY A 180 -6.43 8.04 26.25
C GLY A 180 -6.21 8.36 24.77
N PRO A 181 -5.45 9.41 24.43
CA PRO A 181 -5.13 9.76 23.04
C PRO A 181 -3.92 9.01 22.47
N LEU A 182 -3.20 8.20 23.26
CA LEU A 182 -1.96 7.55 22.83
C LEU A 182 -2.24 6.12 22.39
N ALA A 183 -1.66 5.76 21.25
CA ALA A 183 -1.55 4.38 20.78
C ALA A 183 -0.16 4.11 20.21
N GLY A 184 0.28 2.87 20.26
CA GLY A 184 1.56 2.47 19.69
C GLY A 184 1.67 0.98 19.55
N ALA A 185 2.61 0.54 18.72
CA ALA A 185 2.95 -0.85 18.56
C ALA A 185 4.43 -1.04 18.28
N VAL A 186 4.90 -2.23 18.62
CA VAL A 186 6.23 -2.74 18.24
C VAL A 186 6.04 -4.14 17.70
N HIS A 187 6.47 -4.36 16.46
CA HIS A 187 6.54 -5.67 15.82
C HIS A 187 7.98 -5.96 15.47
N VAL A 188 8.55 -6.97 16.14
CA VAL A 188 9.92 -7.44 15.92
C VAL A 188 9.86 -8.79 15.23
N VAL A 189 10.53 -8.90 14.10
CA VAL A 189 10.54 -10.11 13.28
C VAL A 189 11.97 -10.61 13.09
N ARG A 190 12.14 -11.90 13.24
CA ARG A 190 13.27 -12.65 12.72
C ARG A 190 12.77 -13.56 11.61
N ASP A 191 13.23 -13.33 10.40
CA ASP A 191 12.84 -14.11 9.24
C ASP A 191 14.08 -14.55 8.45
N GLY A 192 14.18 -15.84 8.19
CA GLY A 192 15.28 -16.42 7.42
C GLY A 192 15.34 -15.93 5.98
N ILE A 193 14.24 -15.39 5.42
CA ILE A 193 14.21 -14.81 4.06
C ILE A 193 15.12 -13.59 3.94
N TYR A 194 15.31 -12.82 4.99
CA TYR A 194 16.12 -11.60 4.94
C TYR A 194 17.56 -11.85 4.52
N ARG A 195 18.12 -13.03 4.86
CA ARG A 195 19.47 -13.43 4.44
C ARG A 195 19.59 -13.67 2.93
N HIS A 196 18.47 -13.82 2.26
CA HIS A 196 18.39 -14.17 0.85
C HIS A 196 17.83 -13.03 0.00
N ASP A 197 17.46 -11.91 0.61
CA ASP A 197 17.06 -10.70 -0.08
C ASP A 197 18.28 -9.77 -0.25
N ALA A 198 18.77 -9.64 -1.48
CA ALA A 198 19.93 -8.81 -1.79
C ALA A 198 19.69 -7.30 -1.49
N GLN A 199 18.45 -6.89 -1.38
CA GLN A 199 18.04 -5.51 -1.06
C GLN A 199 17.68 -5.32 0.42
N TYR A 200 17.87 -6.35 1.26
CA TYR A 200 17.59 -6.21 2.69
C TYR A 200 18.57 -5.24 3.35
N PRO A 201 18.08 -4.16 3.99
CA PRO A 201 18.95 -3.14 4.59
C PRO A 201 19.52 -3.54 5.95
N GLY A 202 19.14 -4.70 6.50
CA GLY A 202 19.37 -5.10 7.89
C GLY A 202 20.83 -5.22 8.31
N GLY A 203 21.75 -5.55 7.40
CA GLY A 203 23.18 -5.57 7.69
C GLY A 203 23.78 -4.20 8.07
N ARG A 204 23.04 -3.11 7.82
CA ARG A 204 23.43 -1.75 8.18
C ARG A 204 22.80 -1.27 9.49
N VAL A 205 21.68 -1.84 9.89
CA VAL A 205 20.87 -1.35 11.02
C VAL A 205 21.19 -2.09 12.32
N VAL A 206 21.58 -3.34 12.25
CA VAL A 206 21.95 -4.16 13.42
C VAL A 206 23.45 -4.40 13.44
N SER A 207 24.25 -3.33 13.33
CA SER A 207 25.67 -3.45 13.55
C SER A 207 25.92 -3.77 15.03
N LYS A 208 26.34 -5.01 15.31
CA LYS A 208 26.91 -5.46 16.59
C LYS A 208 26.04 -5.12 17.81
N SER A 209 24.89 -5.76 17.93
CA SER A 209 24.21 -5.73 19.21
C SER A 209 25.06 -6.50 20.22
N ASN A 210 25.42 -5.84 21.32
CA ASN A 210 26.06 -6.48 22.47
C ASN A 210 25.09 -7.42 23.23
N PHE A 211 23.96 -7.80 22.60
CA PHE A 211 23.00 -8.77 23.14
C PHE A 211 23.40 -10.17 22.68
N PRO A 212 24.06 -10.98 23.54
CA PRO A 212 24.56 -12.29 23.15
C PRO A 212 23.47 -13.33 22.83
N ILE A 213 22.21 -13.00 23.05
CA ILE A 213 21.06 -13.92 22.89
C ILE A 213 20.43 -13.78 21.50
N LEU A 214 20.68 -12.68 20.77
CA LEU A 214 20.10 -12.44 19.46
C LEU A 214 21.20 -12.51 18.40
N PRO A 215 21.20 -13.52 17.50
CA PRO A 215 22.15 -13.55 16.40
C PRO A 215 21.98 -12.28 15.53
N GLU A 216 23.10 -11.72 15.12
CA GLU A 216 23.20 -10.41 14.44
C GLU A 216 22.46 -10.33 13.08
N GLU A 217 21.99 -11.44 12.55
CA GLU A 217 21.41 -11.55 11.22
C GLU A 217 19.92 -11.87 11.26
N GLY A 218 19.14 -11.11 10.50
CA GLY A 218 17.74 -11.42 10.21
C GLY A 218 16.73 -10.95 11.25
N ILE A 219 17.09 -10.05 12.18
CA ILE A 219 16.14 -9.40 13.10
C ILE A 219 15.84 -8.00 12.61
N ARG A 220 14.55 -7.66 12.60
CA ARG A 220 14.06 -6.37 12.17
C ARG A 220 12.90 -5.89 13.04
N PHE A 221 12.84 -4.59 13.25
CA PHE A 221 11.61 -3.92 13.69
C PHE A 221 10.81 -3.58 12.42
N ASP A 222 9.78 -4.35 12.13
CA ASP A 222 8.88 -4.07 11.02
C ASP A 222 7.92 -2.95 11.37
N GLU A 223 7.49 -2.88 12.62
CA GLU A 223 6.77 -1.74 13.17
C GLU A 223 7.39 -1.34 14.51
N ALA A 224 7.50 -0.03 14.74
CA ALA A 224 7.89 0.54 16.02
C ALA A 224 7.44 2.00 16.02
N TYR A 225 6.26 2.29 16.57
CA TYR A 225 5.69 3.63 16.50
C TYR A 225 4.88 4.02 17.73
N ALA A 226 4.72 5.35 17.87
CA ALA A 226 3.75 5.97 18.75
C ALA A 226 2.92 6.99 17.96
N GLU A 227 1.65 7.07 18.25
CA GLU A 227 0.72 8.00 17.62
C GLU A 227 -0.18 8.64 18.67
N LEU A 228 -0.27 9.96 18.62
CA LEU A 228 -1.30 10.72 19.32
C LEU A 228 -2.52 10.84 18.41
N GLN A 229 -3.66 10.41 18.89
CA GLN A 229 -4.89 10.31 18.13
C GLN A 229 -6.00 11.11 18.81
N TRP A 230 -6.65 11.96 18.02
CA TRP A 230 -7.87 12.69 18.40
C TRP A 230 -8.93 12.46 17.32
N LYS A 231 -10.13 12.90 17.58
CA LYS A 231 -11.27 12.73 16.65
C LYS A 231 -10.98 13.23 15.23
N TYR A 232 -10.29 14.36 15.09
CA TYR A 232 -10.05 15.02 13.80
C TYR A 232 -8.57 15.22 13.48
N ALA A 233 -7.68 14.77 14.34
CA ALA A 233 -6.23 14.92 14.14
C ALA A 233 -5.49 13.71 14.66
N ARG A 234 -4.39 13.36 14.00
CA ARG A 234 -3.42 12.35 14.46
C ARG A 234 -2.02 12.82 14.12
N VAL A 235 -1.09 12.51 14.99
CA VAL A 235 0.34 12.75 14.80
C VAL A 235 1.09 11.47 15.14
N PHE A 236 1.84 10.99 14.19
CA PHE A 236 2.55 9.71 14.19
C PHE A 236 4.06 9.96 14.20
N ALA A 237 4.81 9.15 14.94
CA ALA A 237 6.26 9.09 14.86
C ALA A 237 6.72 7.64 15.03
N GLY A 238 7.58 7.19 14.13
CA GLY A 238 8.14 5.85 14.17
C GLY A 238 8.16 5.17 12.82
N ARG A 239 8.15 3.85 12.85
CA ARG A 239 8.31 2.97 11.70
C ARG A 239 7.06 2.15 11.47
N MET A 240 6.54 2.14 10.25
CA MET A 240 5.50 1.23 9.78
C MET A 240 5.39 1.21 8.27
N ASN A 241 4.83 0.14 7.72
CA ASN A 241 4.42 0.07 6.33
C ASN A 241 3.05 0.71 6.09
N ARG A 242 2.87 1.26 4.90
CA ARG A 242 1.61 1.87 4.45
C ARG A 242 1.36 1.51 3.00
N ASN A 243 0.09 1.37 2.63
CA ASN A 243 -0.31 1.26 1.24
C ASN A 243 -1.44 2.25 0.95
N TRP A 244 -1.19 3.23 0.04
CA TRP A 244 -2.14 4.26 -0.34
C TRP A 244 -2.44 4.17 -1.84
N GLY A 245 -3.61 3.65 -2.17
CA GLY A 245 -4.08 3.42 -3.53
C GLY A 245 -5.09 2.29 -3.57
N PRO A 246 -5.58 1.91 -4.75
CA PRO A 246 -6.59 0.88 -4.89
C PRO A 246 -6.22 -0.38 -4.13
N PRO A 247 -7.18 -1.03 -3.45
CA PRO A 247 -6.91 -2.27 -2.73
C PRO A 247 -6.37 -3.31 -3.71
N HIS A 248 -5.58 -4.26 -3.23
CA HIS A 248 -5.02 -5.36 -4.02
C HIS A 248 -3.90 -4.98 -5.01
N THR A 249 -3.50 -3.70 -5.04
CA THR A 249 -2.31 -3.24 -5.77
C THR A 249 -1.40 -2.46 -4.84
N PRO A 250 -0.08 -2.51 -5.03
CA PRO A 250 0.79 -1.53 -4.41
C PRO A 250 0.38 -0.12 -4.83
N GLY A 251 0.26 0.80 -3.88
CA GLY A 251 0.04 2.21 -4.17
C GLY A 251 1.19 2.76 -5.02
N PHE A 252 0.88 3.60 -5.99
CA PHE A 252 1.93 4.11 -6.89
C PHE A 252 2.88 5.08 -6.21
N LEU A 253 2.43 5.84 -5.21
CA LEU A 253 3.28 6.77 -4.48
C LEU A 253 3.76 6.23 -3.14
N LEU A 254 2.98 5.39 -2.49
CA LEU A 254 3.33 4.80 -1.21
C LEU A 254 2.75 3.42 -1.09
N SER A 255 3.60 2.42 -0.96
CA SER A 255 3.22 1.03 -0.81
C SER A 255 4.00 0.33 0.30
N ASP A 256 3.56 -0.86 0.64
CA ASP A 256 4.25 -1.80 1.52
C ASP A 256 5.28 -2.68 0.80
N TYR A 257 5.64 -2.32 -0.45
CA TYR A 257 6.60 -3.10 -1.24
C TYR A 257 8.02 -2.99 -0.67
N ALA A 258 8.46 -1.78 -0.31
CA ALA A 258 9.73 -1.59 0.39
C ALA A 258 9.63 -2.04 1.85
N TYR A 259 10.78 -2.29 2.48
CA TYR A 259 10.84 -2.47 3.93
C TYR A 259 10.38 -1.19 4.63
N SER A 260 9.76 -1.33 5.78
CA SER A 260 9.34 -0.21 6.62
C SER A 260 10.52 0.70 7.00
N TRP A 261 10.28 1.97 7.13
CA TRP A 261 11.26 2.98 7.50
C TRP A 261 10.70 4.00 8.48
N ASP A 262 11.61 4.76 9.12
CA ASP A 262 11.23 5.76 10.11
C ASP A 262 10.60 6.99 9.45
N GLN A 263 9.49 7.46 10.01
CA GLN A 263 8.67 8.52 9.44
C GLN A 263 7.96 9.33 10.54
N ILE A 264 7.69 10.57 10.25
CA ILE A 264 6.75 11.40 10.98
C ILE A 264 5.51 11.55 10.10
N GLY A 265 4.34 11.30 10.63
CA GLY A 265 3.09 11.36 9.88
C GLY A 265 2.04 12.21 10.57
N TYR A 266 1.05 12.62 9.80
CA TYR A 266 -0.11 13.37 10.29
C TYR A 266 -1.37 12.94 9.55
N ARG A 267 -2.52 13.15 10.18
CA ARG A 267 -3.84 13.10 9.54
C ARG A 267 -4.73 14.16 10.16
N PHE A 268 -5.41 14.94 9.31
CA PHE A 268 -6.38 15.94 9.70
C PHE A 268 -7.68 15.75 8.93
N GLY A 269 -8.80 15.96 9.59
CA GLY A 269 -10.13 15.88 8.98
C GLY A 269 -11.03 14.80 9.58
N SER A 270 -12.19 14.67 8.99
CA SER A 270 -13.21 13.67 9.37
C SER A 270 -12.95 12.32 8.68
N ASP A 271 -13.83 11.35 8.93
CA ASP A 271 -13.77 10.08 8.19
C ASP A 271 -14.29 10.21 6.74
N ARG A 272 -14.94 11.32 6.37
CA ARG A 272 -15.42 11.58 5.01
C ARG A 272 -14.47 12.40 4.16
N ILE A 273 -13.76 13.34 4.77
CA ILE A 273 -12.73 14.13 4.09
C ILE A 273 -11.57 14.32 5.03
N PHE A 274 -10.39 13.94 4.58
CA PHE A 274 -9.17 14.06 5.36
C PHE A 274 -7.94 14.24 4.50
N LEU A 275 -6.96 14.89 5.08
CA LEU A 275 -5.60 15.02 4.60
C LEU A 275 -4.70 14.15 5.48
N ILE A 276 -3.94 13.26 4.86
CA ILE A 276 -2.94 12.41 5.53
C ILE A 276 -1.60 12.59 4.83
N GLY A 277 -0.52 12.56 5.58
CA GLY A 277 0.82 12.66 4.99
C GLY A 277 1.90 12.10 5.90
N THR A 278 3.07 11.89 5.30
CA THR A 278 4.27 11.42 6.00
C THR A 278 5.52 12.06 5.42
N LEU A 279 6.51 12.24 6.28
CA LEU A 279 7.84 12.75 5.97
C LEU A 279 8.90 11.79 6.52
N SER A 280 9.93 11.54 5.76
CA SER A 280 11.05 10.67 6.11
C SER A 280 12.38 11.25 5.67
N SER A 281 13.44 10.86 6.36
CA SER A 281 14.81 11.12 5.96
C SER A 281 15.50 9.79 5.71
N PHE A 282 16.13 9.64 4.54
CA PHE A 282 16.84 8.43 4.14
C PHE A 282 18.35 8.66 4.17
N ASN A 283 19.07 7.70 4.72
CA ASN A 283 20.53 7.65 4.78
C ASN A 283 21.08 6.47 3.97
N ASP A 284 20.47 6.23 2.81
CA ASP A 284 20.74 5.08 1.94
C ASP A 284 21.81 5.35 0.86
N PHE A 285 22.45 6.52 0.90
CA PHE A 285 23.58 6.86 0.04
C PHE A 285 24.85 7.13 0.86
N PRO A 286 26.04 6.84 0.29
CA PRO A 286 27.29 7.10 0.98
C PRO A 286 27.63 8.59 1.07
N GLY A 287 28.48 8.94 2.04
CA GLY A 287 28.99 10.30 2.23
C GLY A 287 27.97 11.26 2.86
N ASP A 288 28.08 12.54 2.54
CA ASP A 288 27.19 13.61 3.02
C ASP A 288 25.96 13.76 2.07
N THR A 289 25.38 12.65 1.64
CA THR A 289 24.21 12.65 0.77
C THR A 289 22.96 12.37 1.60
N ALA A 290 22.17 13.40 1.83
CA ALA A 290 20.89 13.27 2.51
C ALA A 290 19.74 13.23 1.49
N ARG A 291 18.70 12.47 1.82
CA ARG A 291 17.47 12.36 1.04
C ARG A 291 16.27 12.55 1.95
N TYR A 292 15.29 13.29 1.45
CA TYR A 292 14.02 13.53 2.14
C TYR A 292 12.88 13.10 1.25
N PHE A 293 11.99 12.31 1.79
CA PHE A 293 10.78 11.85 1.13
C PHE A 293 9.58 12.40 1.87
N ALA A 294 8.67 13.01 1.14
CA ALA A 294 7.39 13.42 1.67
C ALA A 294 6.27 12.98 0.72
N VAL A 295 5.16 12.56 1.28
CA VAL A 295 3.94 12.23 0.54
C VAL A 295 2.73 12.72 1.33
N HIS A 296 1.74 13.27 0.62
CA HIS A 296 0.45 13.59 1.19
C HIS A 296 -0.70 13.14 0.28
N ARG A 297 -1.86 12.93 0.90
CA ARG A 297 -3.07 12.46 0.25
C ARG A 297 -4.28 13.17 0.83
N LEU A 298 -5.04 13.81 -0.05
CA LEU A 298 -6.38 14.30 0.24
C LEU A 298 -7.39 13.25 -0.23
N GLU A 299 -8.19 12.71 0.68
CA GLU A 299 -9.24 11.77 0.35
C GLU A 299 -10.61 12.36 0.66
N TRP A 300 -11.53 12.20 -0.27
CA TRP A 300 -12.92 12.59 -0.14
C TRP A 300 -13.86 11.43 -0.43
N ARG A 301 -14.50 10.92 0.61
CA ARG A 301 -15.59 9.95 0.54
C ARG A 301 -16.92 10.69 0.45
N ALA A 302 -17.32 11.00 -0.77
CA ALA A 302 -18.56 11.74 -1.02
C ALA A 302 -19.79 10.94 -0.55
N ARG A 303 -19.73 9.61 -0.68
CA ARG A 303 -20.74 8.66 -0.22
C ARG A 303 -20.04 7.37 0.25
N ASP A 304 -20.77 6.48 0.92
CA ASP A 304 -20.23 5.18 1.34
C ASP A 304 -19.91 4.24 0.16
N ASN A 305 -20.39 4.56 -1.03
CA ASN A 305 -20.13 3.85 -2.27
C ASN A 305 -19.30 4.63 -3.29
N PHE A 306 -18.75 5.81 -2.92
CA PHE A 306 -17.95 6.61 -3.86
C PHE A 306 -16.89 7.43 -3.13
N MET A 307 -15.65 7.28 -3.60
CA MET A 307 -14.48 7.96 -3.07
C MET A 307 -13.59 8.47 -4.21
N LEU A 308 -13.02 9.64 -4.00
CA LEU A 308 -11.94 10.21 -4.79
C LEU A 308 -10.77 10.56 -3.90
N ALA A 309 -9.56 10.43 -4.42
CA ALA A 309 -8.38 10.93 -3.73
C ALA A 309 -7.36 11.52 -4.70
N PHE A 310 -6.57 12.43 -4.17
CA PHE A 310 -5.42 13.00 -4.84
C PHE A 310 -4.22 12.92 -3.88
N SER A 311 -3.09 12.50 -4.41
CA SER A 311 -1.84 12.37 -3.66
C SER A 311 -0.71 13.03 -4.44
N GLU A 312 0.23 13.61 -3.73
CA GLU A 312 1.48 14.13 -4.27
C GLU A 312 2.63 13.62 -3.41
N ALA A 313 3.73 13.27 -4.06
CA ALA A 313 4.94 12.84 -3.39
C ALA A 313 6.16 13.56 -3.97
N VAL A 314 7.14 13.78 -3.11
CA VAL A 314 8.41 14.38 -3.48
C VAL A 314 9.57 13.64 -2.85
N ILE A 315 10.57 13.35 -3.65
CA ILE A 315 11.90 13.00 -3.20
C ILE A 315 12.85 14.15 -3.51
N GLN A 316 13.58 14.59 -2.51
CA GLN A 316 14.54 15.66 -2.59
C GLN A 316 15.85 15.22 -1.95
N GLY A 317 16.97 15.39 -2.61
CA GLY A 317 18.23 14.91 -2.07
C GLY A 317 19.47 15.46 -2.76
N GLY A 318 20.63 14.98 -2.32
CA GLY A 318 21.92 15.28 -2.91
C GLY A 318 23.01 15.50 -1.87
N PRO A 319 24.27 15.66 -2.30
CA PRO A 319 25.37 15.99 -1.42
C PRO A 319 25.14 17.32 -0.70
N GLY A 320 25.23 17.31 0.64
CA GLY A 320 24.95 18.48 1.48
C GLY A 320 23.51 18.98 1.48
N ALA A 321 22.56 18.17 0.99
CA ALA A 321 21.14 18.53 0.97
C ALA A 321 20.60 18.72 2.39
N ARG A 322 19.73 19.71 2.56
CA ARG A 322 19.02 19.99 3.80
C ARG A 322 17.53 19.92 3.57
N LEU A 323 16.81 19.56 4.62
CA LEU A 323 15.36 19.55 4.60
C LEU A 323 14.80 20.92 4.18
N ASN A 324 14.03 20.92 3.11
CA ASN A 324 13.31 22.13 2.69
C ASN A 324 11.99 22.22 3.46
N TRP A 325 11.83 23.23 4.29
CA TRP A 325 10.63 23.45 5.11
C TRP A 325 9.33 23.54 4.31
N ARG A 326 9.40 23.82 3.01
CA ARG A 326 8.23 23.90 2.13
C ARG A 326 7.54 22.56 1.93
N ILE A 327 8.30 21.45 1.93
CA ILE A 327 7.71 20.10 1.85
C ILE A 327 6.99 19.70 3.14
N LEU A 328 7.12 20.51 4.21
CA LEU A 328 6.36 20.31 5.44
C LEU A 328 4.98 20.98 5.40
N ASN A 329 4.72 21.84 4.41
CA ASN A 329 3.40 22.44 4.27
C ASN A 329 2.40 21.41 3.72
N PRO A 330 1.46 20.93 4.55
CA PRO A 330 0.60 19.81 4.18
C PRO A 330 -0.50 20.18 3.19
N VAL A 331 -0.73 21.46 2.95
CA VAL A 331 -1.80 21.97 2.05
C VAL A 331 -1.25 22.61 0.79
N ALA A 332 0.07 22.71 0.65
CA ALA A 332 0.68 23.23 -0.57
C ALA A 332 0.77 22.14 -1.63
N LEU A 333 0.53 22.50 -2.86
CA LEU A 333 0.97 21.68 -4.00
C LEU A 333 2.48 21.89 -4.16
N TRP A 334 3.25 20.87 -3.85
CA TRP A 334 4.71 20.99 -3.78
C TRP A 334 5.34 21.32 -5.12
N GLU A 335 4.78 20.79 -6.19
CA GLU A 335 5.25 21.12 -7.53
C GLU A 335 5.20 22.61 -7.83
N THR A 336 4.13 23.29 -7.48
CA THR A 336 3.98 24.73 -7.74
C THR A 336 4.86 25.56 -6.80
N THR A 337 4.84 25.25 -5.51
CA THR A 337 5.53 26.05 -4.47
C THR A 337 7.05 25.94 -4.53
N THR A 338 7.58 24.84 -5.04
CA THR A 338 9.03 24.65 -5.18
C THR A 338 9.61 25.31 -6.42
N LYS A 339 8.81 25.49 -7.49
CA LYS A 339 9.22 26.23 -8.71
C LYS A 339 9.36 27.74 -8.45
N GLU A 340 8.61 28.30 -7.53
CA GLU A 340 8.64 29.75 -7.23
C GLU A 340 9.98 30.24 -6.66
N THR A 341 10.84 29.35 -6.16
CA THR A 341 12.04 29.75 -5.40
C THR A 341 13.32 29.89 -6.17
N GLY A 342 13.36 29.49 -7.44
CA GLY A 342 14.57 29.62 -8.26
C GLY A 342 15.83 28.96 -7.68
N SER A 343 15.71 28.09 -6.68
CA SER A 343 16.86 27.41 -6.09
C SER A 343 17.24 26.18 -6.92
N ASN A 344 17.98 26.41 -7.98
CA ASN A 344 18.52 25.39 -8.89
C ASN A 344 19.53 24.41 -8.25
N LYS A 345 19.68 24.40 -6.93
CA LYS A 345 20.73 23.61 -6.26
C LYS A 345 20.22 22.33 -5.59
N GLN A 346 18.93 22.16 -5.43
CA GLN A 346 18.36 20.94 -4.87
C GLN A 346 17.59 20.21 -5.94
N THR A 347 18.06 19.03 -6.24
CA THR A 347 17.45 18.14 -7.21
C THR A 347 16.31 17.39 -6.54
N ARG A 348 15.23 17.18 -7.26
CA ARG A 348 14.02 16.56 -6.75
C ARG A 348 13.30 15.79 -7.83
N ASN A 349 12.52 14.81 -7.39
CA ASN A 349 11.56 14.10 -8.21
C ASN A 349 10.17 14.25 -7.59
N ASP A 350 9.21 14.79 -8.35
CA ASP A 350 7.84 15.06 -7.93
C ASP A 350 6.88 14.15 -8.69
N LEU A 351 6.00 13.47 -7.97
CA LEU A 351 4.99 12.57 -8.55
C LEU A 351 3.61 12.91 -8.02
N ALA A 352 2.60 12.75 -8.86
CA ALA A 352 1.19 12.93 -8.50
C ALA A 352 0.38 11.68 -8.82
N GLN A 353 -0.64 11.40 -8.00
CA GLN A 353 -1.55 10.27 -8.16
C GLN A 353 -2.99 10.72 -7.92
N ALA A 354 -3.90 10.22 -8.75
CA ALA A 354 -5.34 10.36 -8.55
C ALA A 354 -5.99 8.99 -8.49
N ASP A 355 -6.88 8.79 -7.51
CA ASP A 355 -7.55 7.53 -7.26
C ASP A 355 -9.06 7.70 -7.27
N VAL A 356 -9.74 6.65 -7.72
CA VAL A 356 -11.19 6.50 -7.66
C VAL A 356 -11.56 5.11 -7.17
N TRP A 357 -12.50 5.05 -6.24
CA TRP A 357 -13.18 3.82 -5.86
C TRP A 357 -14.70 4.06 -5.90
N TRP A 358 -15.42 3.20 -6.59
CA TRP A 358 -16.85 3.36 -6.83
C TRP A 358 -17.58 2.03 -6.85
N ARG A 359 -18.61 1.91 -6.05
CA ARG A 359 -19.57 0.81 -6.08
C ARG A 359 -20.90 1.34 -6.65
N PRO A 360 -21.07 1.33 -7.99
CA PRO A 360 -22.27 1.90 -8.64
C PRO A 360 -23.55 1.15 -8.26
N VAL A 361 -23.47 -0.15 -8.11
CA VAL A 361 -24.55 -1.05 -7.72
C VAL A 361 -24.01 -2.11 -6.77
N ASP A 362 -24.87 -2.77 -6.03
CA ASP A 362 -24.47 -3.93 -5.23
C ASP A 362 -23.94 -5.02 -6.15
N GLY A 363 -22.81 -5.59 -5.75
CA GLY A 363 -22.13 -6.65 -6.52
C GLY A 363 -21.17 -6.17 -7.60
N LEU A 364 -20.93 -4.85 -7.77
CA LEU A 364 -19.95 -4.31 -8.70
C LEU A 364 -19.13 -3.21 -8.03
N VAL A 365 -17.81 -3.36 -8.04
CA VAL A 365 -16.86 -2.30 -7.66
C VAL A 365 -15.96 -1.98 -8.84
N LEU A 366 -15.77 -0.71 -9.08
CA LEU A 366 -14.81 -0.15 -10.03
C LEU A 366 -13.80 0.66 -9.24
N SER A 367 -12.52 0.39 -9.44
CA SER A 367 -11.46 1.21 -8.85
C SER A 367 -10.36 1.48 -9.87
N GLY A 368 -9.61 2.54 -9.63
CA GLY A 368 -8.50 2.88 -10.50
C GLY A 368 -7.61 3.95 -9.90
N SER A 369 -6.41 3.98 -10.41
CA SER A 369 -5.38 4.95 -10.06
C SER A 369 -4.65 5.41 -11.30
N LEU A 370 -4.31 6.68 -11.34
CA LEU A 370 -3.48 7.29 -12.38
C LEU A 370 -2.26 7.93 -11.70
N ILE A 371 -1.08 7.68 -12.22
CA ILE A 371 0.17 8.32 -11.79
C ILE A 371 0.75 9.18 -12.90
N ALA A 372 1.27 10.34 -12.54
CA ALA A 372 2.10 11.18 -13.38
C ALA A 372 3.42 11.46 -12.65
N ASP A 373 4.51 11.14 -13.29
CA ASP A 373 5.86 11.42 -12.84
C ASP A 373 6.34 12.69 -13.52
N ASN A 374 6.67 13.73 -12.75
CA ASN A 374 6.96 15.09 -13.19
C ASN A 374 5.83 15.74 -14.02
N SER A 375 5.13 16.70 -13.45
CA SER A 375 3.98 17.36 -14.09
C SER A 375 4.36 18.20 -15.32
N THR A 376 5.65 18.50 -15.55
CA THR A 376 6.13 19.06 -16.81
C THR A 376 5.87 18.13 -18.01
N ALA A 377 5.39 16.89 -17.76
CA ALA A 377 4.85 15.98 -18.77
C ALA A 377 3.85 16.64 -19.71
N LEU A 378 3.18 17.64 -19.25
CA LEU A 378 2.19 18.38 -20.03
C LEU A 378 2.82 19.51 -20.87
N ASN A 379 4.10 19.82 -20.69
CA ASN A 379 4.79 20.82 -21.47
C ASN A 379 5.45 20.15 -22.69
N LYS A 380 4.92 20.43 -23.87
CA LYS A 380 5.32 19.81 -25.16
C LYS A 380 6.79 20.03 -25.57
N THR A 381 7.53 20.85 -24.85
CA THR A 381 8.89 21.24 -25.20
C THR A 381 9.98 20.41 -24.54
N ASP A 382 9.67 19.72 -23.43
CA ASP A 382 10.65 18.85 -22.76
C ASP A 382 10.18 17.38 -22.82
N GLN A 383 10.64 16.68 -23.86
CA GLN A 383 10.30 15.26 -24.08
C GLN A 383 11.16 14.30 -23.26
N SER A 384 12.11 14.79 -22.48
CA SER A 384 13.08 13.99 -21.75
C SER A 384 12.61 13.55 -20.36
N CYS A 385 11.63 14.24 -19.82
CA CYS A 385 11.05 13.91 -18.52
C CYS A 385 9.62 13.38 -18.69
N CYS A 386 9.17 12.58 -17.80
CA CYS A 386 7.76 12.40 -17.58
C CYS A 386 7.20 11.05 -18.03
N GLY A 387 6.78 10.31 -17.07
CA GLY A 387 6.08 9.05 -17.26
C GLY A 387 4.64 9.13 -16.77
N ILE A 388 3.76 8.42 -17.44
CA ILE A 388 2.37 8.23 -17.03
C ILE A 388 2.13 6.75 -16.85
N GLY A 389 1.32 6.42 -15.87
CA GLY A 389 0.86 5.05 -15.65
C GLY A 389 -0.47 5.01 -14.95
N GLY A 390 -1.02 3.82 -14.82
CA GLY A 390 -2.27 3.66 -14.11
C GLY A 390 -2.70 2.22 -13.96
N THR A 391 -3.68 2.01 -13.10
CA THR A 391 -4.37 0.74 -12.91
C THR A 391 -5.86 0.96 -12.96
N VAL A 392 -6.57 -0.06 -13.45
CA VAL A 392 -8.02 -0.16 -13.36
C VAL A 392 -8.39 -1.54 -12.88
N GLU A 393 -9.40 -1.63 -12.04
CA GLU A 393 -9.90 -2.89 -11.51
C GLU A 393 -11.42 -2.92 -11.57
N VAL A 394 -11.96 -4.06 -11.98
CA VAL A 394 -13.38 -4.41 -11.91
C VAL A 394 -13.49 -5.59 -10.95
N GLN A 395 -14.28 -5.43 -9.90
CA GLN A 395 -14.51 -6.48 -8.92
C GLN A 395 -15.99 -6.80 -8.80
N LEU A 396 -16.30 -8.09 -8.86
CA LEU A 396 -17.60 -8.70 -8.58
C LEU A 396 -17.47 -9.46 -7.26
N PRO A 397 -17.75 -8.83 -6.10
CA PRO A 397 -17.43 -9.41 -4.79
C PRO A 397 -18.22 -10.67 -4.45
N HIS A 398 -19.41 -10.86 -5.04
CA HIS A 398 -20.29 -12.00 -4.76
C HIS A 398 -21.05 -12.45 -6.00
N ILE A 399 -20.38 -13.17 -6.89
CA ILE A 399 -21.03 -13.86 -8.01
C ILE A 399 -21.80 -15.11 -7.54
N ALA A 400 -21.39 -15.65 -6.38
CA ALA A 400 -22.09 -16.67 -5.58
C ALA A 400 -21.72 -16.46 -4.11
N PRO A 401 -22.40 -17.07 -3.14
CA PRO A 401 -22.06 -16.96 -1.73
C PRO A 401 -20.59 -17.28 -1.46
N GLY A 402 -19.84 -16.29 -0.96
CA GLY A 402 -18.41 -16.38 -0.70
C GLY A 402 -17.50 -16.42 -1.93
N VAL A 403 -18.04 -16.28 -3.15
CA VAL A 403 -17.26 -16.32 -4.38
C VAL A 403 -17.23 -14.95 -5.04
N GLY A 404 -16.05 -14.41 -5.22
CA GLY A 404 -15.79 -13.17 -5.94
C GLY A 404 -14.96 -13.38 -7.19
N LEU A 405 -15.01 -12.42 -8.10
CA LEU A 405 -14.19 -12.34 -9.29
C LEU A 405 -13.61 -10.94 -9.43
N ARG A 406 -12.35 -10.84 -9.85
CA ARG A 406 -11.64 -9.59 -10.06
C ARG A 406 -10.82 -9.61 -11.32
N LEU A 407 -10.94 -8.56 -12.12
CA LEU A 407 -10.10 -8.31 -13.28
C LEU A 407 -9.38 -6.98 -13.08
N ARG A 408 -8.06 -6.99 -13.16
CA ARG A 408 -7.21 -5.81 -13.02
C ARG A 408 -6.28 -5.68 -14.20
N GLY A 409 -6.10 -4.44 -14.66
CA GLY A 409 -5.12 -4.08 -15.67
C GLY A 409 -4.26 -2.91 -15.18
N THR A 410 -2.94 -3.03 -15.29
CA THR A 410 -1.98 -1.99 -14.93
C THR A 410 -1.02 -1.75 -16.08
N ALA A 411 -0.68 -0.49 -16.34
CA ALA A 411 0.33 -0.12 -17.33
C ALA A 411 1.15 1.06 -16.82
N LEU A 412 2.47 0.95 -16.85
CA LEU A 412 3.41 2.02 -16.52
C LEU A 412 4.39 2.23 -17.66
N GLN A 413 4.57 3.48 -18.07
CA GLN A 413 5.57 3.86 -19.05
C GLN A 413 6.99 3.72 -18.51
N SER A 414 7.98 3.63 -19.39
CA SER A 414 9.38 3.41 -19.03
C SER A 414 10.02 4.56 -18.24
N LEU A 415 9.42 5.74 -18.25
CA LEU A 415 9.94 6.92 -17.56
C LEU A 415 9.36 7.10 -16.15
N VAL A 416 8.32 6.36 -15.77
CA VAL A 416 7.77 6.40 -14.40
C VAL A 416 8.84 5.95 -13.42
N TYR A 417 9.06 6.69 -12.33
CA TYR A 417 10.07 6.49 -11.28
C TYR A 417 11.54 6.68 -11.72
N ARG A 418 11.80 6.95 -12.98
CA ARG A 418 13.17 7.15 -13.49
C ARG A 418 13.57 8.61 -13.41
N THR A 419 14.86 8.83 -13.15
CA THR A 419 15.47 10.16 -13.13
C THR A 419 16.56 10.28 -14.18
N SER A 420 16.88 11.52 -14.63
CA SER A 420 17.82 11.74 -15.71
C SER A 420 19.24 11.32 -15.37
N TYR A 421 19.81 11.79 -14.26
CA TYR A 421 21.24 11.57 -13.96
C TYR A 421 21.57 11.32 -12.51
N LEU A 422 20.68 11.68 -11.60
CA LEU A 422 21.02 11.82 -10.19
C LEU A 422 20.45 10.64 -9.42
N PRO A 423 21.28 9.71 -8.98
CA PRO A 423 20.79 8.49 -8.32
C PRO A 423 20.02 8.78 -7.03
N TRP A 424 20.26 9.90 -6.35
CA TRP A 424 19.54 10.29 -5.14
C TRP A 424 18.13 10.82 -5.38
N GLU A 425 17.73 11.08 -6.64
CA GLU A 425 16.35 11.42 -7.02
C GLU A 425 15.50 10.18 -7.31
N ARG A 426 16.08 8.99 -7.36
CA ARG A 426 15.34 7.75 -7.60
C ARG A 426 14.23 7.58 -6.57
N TYR A 427 13.08 7.16 -7.05
CA TYR A 427 11.90 6.94 -6.20
C TYR A 427 12.00 5.61 -5.43
N THR A 428 13.06 5.49 -4.65
CA THR A 428 13.43 4.27 -3.92
C THR A 428 13.87 4.58 -2.49
N VAL A 429 13.84 3.58 -1.62
CA VAL A 429 14.56 3.52 -0.34
C VAL A 429 15.38 2.24 -0.32
N ASP A 430 16.66 2.30 0.05
CA ASP A 430 17.59 1.17 0.00
C ASP A 430 17.61 0.42 -1.36
N GLY A 431 17.33 1.15 -2.45
CA GLY A 431 17.23 0.59 -3.79
C GLY A 431 15.90 -0.10 -4.10
N ILE A 432 14.89 -0.03 -3.23
CA ILE A 432 13.56 -0.62 -3.41
C ILE A 432 12.55 0.48 -3.69
N GLY A 433 11.65 0.28 -4.65
CA GLY A 433 10.59 1.25 -4.99
C GLY A 433 9.71 1.61 -3.80
N LEU A 434 9.47 2.91 -3.58
CA LEU A 434 8.57 3.44 -2.55
C LEU A 434 7.09 3.23 -2.89
N GLY A 435 6.79 3.23 -4.18
CA GLY A 435 5.52 2.85 -4.74
C GLY A 435 5.59 1.44 -5.33
N TRP A 436 5.29 1.30 -6.62
CA TRP A 436 5.50 0.02 -7.28
C TRP A 436 6.98 -0.16 -7.65
N ASP A 437 7.45 -1.41 -7.67
CA ASP A 437 8.84 -1.77 -7.96
C ASP A 437 9.16 -1.87 -9.45
N LYS A 438 8.21 -1.54 -10.30
CA LYS A 438 8.30 -1.76 -11.74
C LYS A 438 8.01 -0.50 -12.52
N THR A 439 8.70 -0.35 -13.61
CA THR A 439 8.41 0.58 -14.69
C THR A 439 8.44 -0.16 -16.02
N ASP A 440 8.02 0.46 -17.10
CA ASP A 440 8.02 -0.13 -18.46
C ASP A 440 7.30 -1.47 -18.55
N VAL A 441 6.07 -1.53 -18.03
CA VAL A 441 5.36 -2.79 -17.81
C VAL A 441 3.87 -2.68 -18.10
N ARG A 442 3.28 -3.77 -18.59
CA ARG A 442 1.84 -4.03 -18.61
C ARG A 442 1.55 -5.30 -17.84
N VAL A 443 0.55 -5.26 -16.98
CA VAL A 443 0.10 -6.43 -16.22
C VAL A 443 -1.40 -6.54 -16.33
N ALA A 444 -1.90 -7.75 -16.54
CA ALA A 444 -3.31 -8.09 -16.40
C ALA A 444 -3.44 -9.27 -15.44
N THR A 445 -4.35 -9.17 -14.47
CA THR A 445 -4.62 -10.25 -13.51
C THR A 445 -6.10 -10.57 -13.52
N LEU A 446 -6.43 -11.83 -13.71
CA LEU A 446 -7.76 -12.37 -13.45
C LEU A 446 -7.66 -13.24 -12.20
N GLU A 447 -8.42 -12.91 -11.17
CA GLU A 447 -8.43 -13.64 -9.91
C GLU A 447 -9.87 -13.97 -9.52
N ALA A 448 -10.12 -15.22 -9.14
CA ALA A 448 -11.30 -15.59 -8.37
C ALA A 448 -10.94 -15.66 -6.88
N SER A 449 -11.88 -15.38 -6.02
CA SER A 449 -11.74 -15.55 -4.57
C SER A 449 -12.88 -16.42 -4.04
N TRP A 450 -12.53 -17.33 -3.13
CA TRP A 450 -13.51 -18.13 -2.42
C TRP A 450 -13.25 -18.05 -0.91
N LEU A 451 -14.24 -17.53 -0.18
CA LEU A 451 -14.25 -17.45 1.26
C LEU A 451 -15.00 -18.65 1.80
N GLY A 452 -14.25 -19.67 2.18
CA GLY A 452 -14.80 -20.92 2.69
C GLY A 452 -15.13 -20.88 4.17
N VAL A 453 -15.72 -21.96 4.65
CA VAL A 453 -15.90 -22.22 6.08
C VAL A 453 -14.58 -22.63 6.72
N GLY A 454 -14.39 -22.33 8.01
CA GLY A 454 -13.22 -22.77 8.75
C GLY A 454 -11.97 -21.93 8.52
N GLY A 455 -12.14 -20.67 8.15
CA GLY A 455 -11.03 -19.72 8.05
C GLY A 455 -10.22 -19.81 6.74
N LEU A 456 -10.73 -20.50 5.71
CA LEU A 456 -10.03 -20.71 4.45
C LEU A 456 -10.45 -19.68 3.40
N VAL A 457 -9.48 -18.99 2.81
CA VAL A 457 -9.65 -18.16 1.63
C VAL A 457 -8.76 -18.72 0.51
N LEU A 458 -9.35 -19.01 -0.64
CA LEU A 458 -8.62 -19.44 -1.84
C LEU A 458 -8.69 -18.36 -2.90
N LYS A 459 -7.58 -18.12 -3.60
CA LYS A 459 -7.44 -17.11 -4.64
C LYS A 459 -6.72 -17.70 -5.86
N PRO A 460 -7.39 -18.56 -6.67
CA PRO A 460 -6.84 -18.95 -7.96
C PRO A 460 -6.77 -17.73 -8.88
N ARG A 461 -5.65 -17.57 -9.59
CA ARG A 461 -5.45 -16.45 -10.49
C ARG A 461 -4.60 -16.79 -11.71
N ILE A 462 -4.70 -15.96 -12.72
CA ILE A 462 -3.82 -15.94 -13.88
C ILE A 462 -3.28 -14.52 -14.00
N ASP A 463 -1.96 -14.41 -13.96
CA ASP A 463 -1.24 -13.17 -14.22
C ASP A 463 -0.64 -13.21 -15.62
N PHE A 464 -0.79 -12.11 -16.35
CA PHE A 464 -0.12 -11.86 -17.63
C PHE A 464 0.72 -10.60 -17.47
N GLN A 465 2.02 -10.68 -17.74
CA GLN A 465 2.93 -9.54 -17.69
C GLN A 465 3.71 -9.41 -18.99
N GLN A 466 3.82 -8.19 -19.49
CA GLN A 466 4.79 -7.76 -20.48
C GLN A 466 5.71 -6.71 -19.85
N LYS A 467 7.01 -6.91 -19.89
CA LYS A 467 8.03 -6.04 -19.33
C LYS A 467 9.02 -5.67 -20.43
N GLY A 468 9.21 -4.36 -20.65
CA GLY A 468 10.28 -3.84 -21.50
C GLY A 468 11.63 -3.76 -20.75
N GLU A 469 12.66 -3.31 -21.42
CA GLU A 469 14.02 -3.18 -20.86
C GLU A 469 14.18 -1.97 -19.91
N GLY A 470 13.19 -1.05 -19.86
CA GLY A 470 13.25 0.11 -18.97
C GLY A 470 13.30 -0.32 -17.50
N ASP A 471 14.25 0.21 -16.71
CA ASP A 471 14.42 -0.05 -15.28
C ASP A 471 14.50 1.27 -14.52
N MET A 472 13.85 1.35 -13.34
CA MET A 472 13.89 2.55 -12.51
C MET A 472 15.27 2.84 -11.93
N HIS A 473 16.15 1.85 -11.88
CA HIS A 473 17.53 1.99 -11.38
C HIS A 473 18.49 2.50 -12.46
N ASP A 474 18.10 2.39 -13.72
CA ASP A 474 18.91 2.87 -14.82
C ASP A 474 18.69 4.37 -15.02
N PRO A 475 19.76 5.18 -15.07
CA PRO A 475 19.63 6.59 -15.43
C PRO A 475 19.10 6.72 -16.85
N LEU A 476 18.35 7.79 -17.12
CA LEU A 476 18.07 8.18 -18.49
C LEU A 476 19.39 8.58 -19.15
N THR A 477 19.83 7.81 -20.14
CA THR A 477 21.02 8.15 -20.89
C THR A 477 20.69 9.23 -21.92
N PRO A 478 21.45 10.34 -21.98
CA PRO A 478 21.34 11.28 -23.08
C PRO A 478 21.96 10.72 -24.37
N PRO A 479 21.53 11.18 -25.54
CA PRO A 479 20.60 12.29 -25.70
C PRO A 479 19.15 11.80 -25.68
N ALA A 480 18.30 12.52 -24.96
CA ALA A 480 16.86 12.32 -24.97
C ALA A 480 16.26 12.36 -26.39
N ASP A 481 16.97 13.00 -27.31
CA ASP A 481 16.61 13.10 -28.74
C ASP A 481 16.58 11.76 -29.48
N SER A 482 17.25 10.73 -28.94
CA SER A 482 17.24 9.37 -29.49
C SER A 482 16.13 8.47 -28.94
N LEU A 483 15.37 8.91 -27.94
CA LEU A 483 14.27 8.13 -27.39
C LEU A 483 13.07 8.15 -28.33
N PRO A 484 12.42 6.98 -28.57
CA PRO A 484 11.28 6.93 -29.47
C PRO A 484 10.13 7.81 -28.97
N ALA A 485 9.37 8.36 -29.90
CA ALA A 485 8.16 9.13 -29.61
C ALA A 485 7.17 8.31 -28.76
N TYR A 486 6.33 9.00 -27.99
CA TYR A 486 5.24 8.37 -27.20
C TYR A 486 4.37 7.40 -28.02
N PRO A 487 3.90 6.32 -27.40
CA PRO A 487 4.05 5.93 -26.00
C PRO A 487 5.36 5.19 -25.74
N ARG A 488 6.08 5.58 -24.68
CA ARG A 488 7.34 4.95 -24.24
C ARG A 488 7.05 3.83 -23.27
N ILE A 489 6.48 2.76 -23.76
CA ILE A 489 6.14 1.56 -22.98
C ILE A 489 6.58 0.31 -23.76
N LEU A 490 7.13 -0.66 -23.07
CA LEU A 490 7.71 -1.90 -23.60
C LEU A 490 8.89 -1.60 -24.53
N VAL A 491 9.83 -0.77 -24.02
CA VAL A 491 11.04 -0.38 -24.73
C VAL A 491 11.97 -1.59 -24.90
N GLY A 492 12.63 -1.70 -26.06
CA GLY A 492 13.55 -2.79 -26.34
C GLY A 492 12.87 -4.14 -26.60
N GLN A 493 13.54 -5.22 -26.21
CA GLN A 493 12.99 -6.59 -26.32
C GLN A 493 12.03 -6.86 -25.16
N THR A 494 10.77 -7.13 -25.45
CA THR A 494 9.75 -7.38 -24.43
C THR A 494 9.84 -8.82 -23.91
N GLU A 495 9.99 -8.97 -22.59
CA GLU A 495 9.79 -10.23 -21.87
C GLU A 495 8.29 -10.42 -21.57
N THR A 496 7.73 -11.59 -21.87
CA THR A 496 6.31 -11.90 -21.60
C THR A 496 6.22 -13.09 -20.65
N THR A 497 5.50 -12.91 -19.54
CA THR A 497 5.27 -13.94 -18.52
C THR A 497 3.79 -14.22 -18.38
N ILE A 498 3.40 -15.50 -18.35
CA ILE A 498 2.07 -15.96 -17.98
C ILE A 498 2.23 -16.84 -16.74
N ARG A 499 1.49 -16.53 -15.68
CA ARG A 499 1.50 -17.28 -14.42
C ARG A 499 0.10 -17.71 -14.02
N PRO A 500 -0.31 -18.97 -14.22
CA PRO A 500 -1.33 -19.57 -13.39
C PRO A 500 -0.80 -19.77 -11.97
N ALA A 501 -1.57 -19.35 -10.97
CA ALA A 501 -1.18 -19.41 -9.57
C ALA A 501 -2.37 -19.71 -8.67
N LEU A 502 -2.08 -20.27 -7.48
CA LEU A 502 -3.02 -20.44 -6.40
C LEU A 502 -2.47 -19.76 -5.16
N ALA A 503 -3.08 -18.66 -4.77
CA ALA A 503 -2.82 -18.03 -3.48
C ALA A 503 -3.92 -18.38 -2.48
N GLY A 504 -3.65 -18.20 -1.20
CA GLY A 504 -4.67 -18.40 -0.19
C GLY A 504 -4.18 -18.06 1.21
N VAL A 505 -5.14 -18.02 2.12
CA VAL A 505 -4.93 -17.83 3.55
C VAL A 505 -5.81 -18.80 4.29
N TRP A 506 -5.31 -19.38 5.35
CA TRP A 506 -6.08 -20.17 6.29
C TRP A 506 -5.76 -19.74 7.72
N HIS A 507 -6.80 -19.35 8.43
CA HIS A 507 -6.73 -18.97 9.84
C HIS A 507 -7.59 -19.90 10.66
N ARG A 508 -7.07 -20.39 11.80
CA ARG A 508 -7.85 -21.20 12.73
C ARG A 508 -7.45 -20.95 14.18
N GLY A 509 -8.41 -20.51 14.97
CA GLY A 509 -8.29 -20.51 16.42
C GLY A 509 -8.26 -21.93 16.97
N LEU A 510 -7.28 -22.24 17.81
CA LEU A 510 -7.09 -23.54 18.47
C LEU A 510 -7.69 -23.58 19.88
N GLY A 511 -8.30 -22.50 20.33
CA GLY A 511 -8.79 -22.31 21.69
C GLY A 511 -7.74 -21.74 22.64
N ARG A 512 -8.20 -21.20 23.77
CA ARG A 512 -7.37 -20.51 24.79
C ARG A 512 -6.49 -19.37 24.20
N GLY A 513 -6.93 -18.77 23.10
CA GLY A 513 -6.21 -17.67 22.42
C GLY A 513 -5.06 -18.10 21.51
N TRP A 514 -4.79 -19.39 21.35
CA TRP A 514 -3.87 -19.90 20.35
C TRP A 514 -4.51 -19.89 18.96
N SER A 515 -3.72 -19.61 17.91
CA SER A 515 -4.15 -19.76 16.52
C SER A 515 -3.01 -20.29 15.63
N VAL A 516 -3.42 -20.80 14.48
CA VAL A 516 -2.53 -21.16 13.38
C VAL A 516 -2.95 -20.36 12.17
N ASP A 517 -1.97 -19.71 11.55
CA ASP A 517 -2.10 -19.02 10.28
C ASP A 517 -1.26 -19.74 9.22
N MET A 518 -1.82 -19.91 8.05
CA MET A 518 -1.11 -20.41 6.89
C MET A 518 -1.42 -19.52 5.71
N ASP A 519 -0.40 -19.05 5.02
CA ASP A 519 -0.55 -18.32 3.77
C ASP A 519 0.35 -18.94 2.69
N TRP A 520 -0.12 -18.92 1.47
CA TRP A 520 0.61 -19.42 0.32
C TRP A 520 0.33 -18.64 -0.94
N ASP A 521 1.28 -18.67 -1.84
CA ASP A 521 1.18 -18.15 -3.18
C ASP A 521 2.14 -18.96 -4.07
N VAL A 522 1.58 -19.90 -4.83
CA VAL A 522 2.34 -20.85 -5.63
C VAL A 522 1.88 -20.78 -7.07
N GLY A 523 2.82 -20.71 -8.01
CA GLY A 523 2.51 -20.62 -9.44
C GLY A 523 3.63 -21.17 -10.32
N VAL A 524 3.31 -21.27 -11.60
CA VAL A 524 4.27 -21.65 -12.64
C VAL A 524 4.38 -20.52 -13.65
N ASP A 525 5.61 -20.02 -13.83
CA ASP A 525 5.92 -19.02 -14.85
C ASP A 525 6.21 -19.69 -16.19
N PHE A 526 5.49 -19.27 -17.20
CA PHE A 526 5.83 -19.52 -18.60
C PHE A 526 6.37 -18.21 -19.17
N ILE A 527 7.69 -18.14 -19.39
CA ILE A 527 8.40 -16.92 -19.75
C ILE A 527 8.89 -17.02 -21.18
N ARG A 528 8.50 -16.05 -22.00
CA ARG A 528 8.99 -15.88 -23.36
C ARG A 528 9.97 -14.71 -23.41
N ASP A 529 11.05 -14.86 -24.17
CA ASP A 529 12.14 -13.90 -24.33
C ASP A 529 12.78 -13.54 -22.97
N PHE A 530 13.06 -14.58 -22.18
CA PHE A 530 13.56 -14.49 -20.81
C PHE A 530 14.82 -13.65 -20.71
N GLN A 531 14.84 -12.72 -19.77
CA GLN A 531 15.89 -11.71 -19.58
C GLN A 531 16.09 -10.84 -20.82
N HIS A 532 15.01 -10.54 -21.53
CA HIS A 532 14.99 -9.74 -22.75
C HIS A 532 15.84 -10.31 -23.90
N VAL A 533 16.10 -11.61 -23.90
CA VAL A 533 16.84 -12.29 -24.98
C VAL A 533 15.84 -12.95 -25.92
N LYS A 534 15.77 -12.46 -27.15
CA LYS A 534 14.86 -12.96 -28.18
C LYS A 534 15.00 -14.48 -28.39
N GLY A 535 13.87 -15.18 -28.28
CA GLY A 535 13.81 -16.64 -28.49
C GLY A 535 14.25 -17.48 -27.28
N ARG A 536 14.78 -16.86 -26.22
CA ARG A 536 15.11 -17.57 -24.99
C ARG A 536 13.86 -17.73 -24.13
N ASN A 537 13.34 -18.94 -24.00
CA ASN A 537 12.17 -19.23 -23.18
C ASN A 537 12.59 -19.94 -21.88
N ALA A 538 11.82 -19.74 -20.82
CA ALA A 538 12.03 -20.40 -19.54
C ALA A 538 10.69 -20.80 -18.91
N THR A 539 10.75 -21.82 -18.06
CA THR A 539 9.64 -22.19 -17.17
C THR A 539 10.19 -22.23 -15.75
N ALA A 540 9.51 -21.59 -14.82
CA ALA A 540 9.93 -21.55 -13.42
C ALA A 540 8.78 -21.93 -12.50
N LEU A 541 9.04 -22.79 -11.52
CA LEU A 541 8.17 -22.95 -10.35
C LEU A 541 8.54 -21.88 -9.34
N VAL A 542 7.56 -21.12 -8.89
CA VAL A 542 7.74 -20.06 -7.92
C VAL A 542 6.67 -20.17 -6.85
N GLY A 543 7.04 -19.97 -5.60
CA GLY A 543 6.05 -20.02 -4.55
C GLY A 543 6.59 -19.73 -3.16
N VAL A 544 5.66 -19.41 -2.28
CA VAL A 544 5.87 -19.33 -0.84
C VAL A 544 4.74 -20.07 -0.16
N LEU A 545 5.06 -20.80 0.89
CA LEU A 545 4.13 -21.36 1.86
C LEU A 545 4.65 -21.00 3.24
N ARG A 546 3.88 -20.28 4.02
CA ARG A 546 4.24 -19.91 5.40
C ARG A 546 3.21 -20.49 6.36
N VAL A 547 3.69 -21.03 7.47
CA VAL A 547 2.87 -21.54 8.56
C VAL A 547 3.34 -20.92 9.87
N LEU A 548 2.45 -20.26 10.57
CA LEU A 548 2.71 -19.56 11.83
C LEU A 548 1.78 -20.08 12.92
N VAL A 549 2.31 -20.28 14.10
CA VAL A 549 1.56 -20.53 15.33
C VAL A 549 1.65 -19.27 16.17
N ARG A 550 0.50 -18.72 16.55
CA ARG A 550 0.43 -17.52 17.41
C ARG A 550 0.03 -17.94 18.82
N THR A 551 0.71 -17.34 19.79
CA THR A 551 0.37 -17.52 21.21
C THR A 551 -0.83 -16.64 21.60
N PRO A 552 -1.52 -16.99 22.71
CA PRO A 552 -2.45 -16.06 23.33
C PRO A 552 -1.78 -14.71 23.60
N ARG A 553 -2.48 -13.62 23.33
CA ARG A 553 -2.01 -12.30 23.74
C ARG A 553 -2.15 -12.13 25.25
N LEU A 554 -1.06 -11.79 25.90
CA LEU A 554 -1.06 -11.37 27.29
C LEU A 554 -1.63 -9.95 27.35
N LEU A 555 -2.80 -9.78 27.97
CA LEU A 555 -3.45 -8.48 28.15
C LEU A 555 -3.14 -7.93 29.53
N LEU A 556 -2.59 -6.74 29.57
CA LEU A 556 -2.33 -5.96 30.76
C LEU A 556 -3.28 -4.76 30.78
N GLY A 557 -4.10 -4.62 31.80
CA GLY A 557 -4.85 -3.38 32.05
C GLY A 557 -3.85 -2.28 32.41
N LEU A 558 -4.01 -1.10 31.82
CA LEU A 558 -3.33 0.12 32.25
C LEU A 558 -4.33 0.85 33.15
N ASP A 559 -4.19 0.68 34.47
CA ASP A 559 -4.99 1.37 35.50
C ASP A 559 -4.59 2.85 35.56
#